data_c3fd9d457cedb94b768b27625a361294
#
_entry.id   c3fd9d457cedb94b768b27625a361294
#
_cell.length_a   1.000
_cell.length_b   1.000
_cell.length_c   1.000
_cell.angle_alpha   90.00
_cell.angle_beta   90.00
_cell.angle_gamma   90.00
#
_symmetry.space_group_name_H-M   'P 1'
#
loop_
_entity.id
_entity.type
_entity.pdbx_description
1 polymer ?
#
loop_
_entity_poly.entity_id
_entity_poly.type
_entity_poly.pdbx_seq_one_letter_code
_entity_poly.pdbx_strand_id
1 'polypeptide(L)'
;MTELTIPRAEGRFSSVLRLAHENAATLDVAGLAEHAGYSPFHFTRIFGAHMGIGPGQYLTALRIDAAKRRLLAGDDAVIDVAAAVGFDSLSSFSRRFRSTVGITPGQLRRLAHHIGDRPPRPFTLLRSHPQKLRVHLSLPEAVQQRGDASVWVGWYPQPAPFGLPLSGVLVSGVPHVDLPLCEGAPFLLGFVVPAHADPLDMLVPERPLVAVHAAPLTGPGEVTLEFSAGGPATRPPLLSALPSLCRR
;
A
#
# COMPACT_ATOMS: atom_id res chain seq x y z
N MET A 1 -17.20 -25.79 24.10
CA MET A 1 -15.95 -25.61 24.86
C MET A 1 -14.80 -25.62 23.89
N THR A 2 -14.31 -24.44 23.47
CA THR A 2 -12.89 -24.20 23.11
C THR A 2 -12.78 -22.74 22.65
N GLU A 3 -12.87 -21.85 23.58
CA GLU A 3 -12.73 -20.40 23.42
C GLU A 3 -11.52 -19.96 24.24
N LEU A 4 -10.29 -20.18 23.73
CA LEU A 4 -9.06 -19.80 24.47
C LEU A 4 -7.80 -19.77 23.60
N THR A 5 -7.88 -19.37 22.30
CA THR A 5 -6.66 -19.35 21.47
C THR A 5 -6.39 -18.00 20.81
N ILE A 6 -7.30 -17.02 20.84
CA ILE A 6 -7.19 -15.76 20.09
C ILE A 6 -6.17 -14.77 20.69
N PRO A 7 -6.10 -14.46 22.00
CA PRO A 7 -5.19 -13.41 22.50
C PRO A 7 -3.69 -13.74 22.37
N ARG A 8 -3.32 -15.02 22.46
CA ARG A 8 -1.92 -15.43 22.35
C ARG A 8 -1.40 -15.42 20.89
N ALA A 9 -2.28 -15.68 19.94
CA ALA A 9 -1.94 -15.65 18.52
C ALA A 9 -1.79 -14.20 18.02
N GLU A 10 -2.68 -13.31 18.43
CA GLU A 10 -2.60 -11.88 18.07
C GLU A 10 -1.35 -11.20 18.65
N GLY A 11 -1.00 -11.47 19.91
CA GLY A 11 0.22 -10.97 20.53
C GLY A 11 1.50 -11.45 19.85
N ARG A 12 1.54 -12.71 19.42
CA ARG A 12 2.67 -13.27 18.65
C ARG A 12 2.76 -12.64 17.27
N PHE A 13 1.63 -12.47 16.59
CA PHE A 13 1.61 -11.88 15.26
C PHE A 13 2.07 -10.41 15.29
N SER A 14 1.61 -9.63 16.27
CA SER A 14 2.06 -8.25 16.49
C SER A 14 3.56 -8.18 16.77
N SER A 15 4.13 -9.14 17.52
CA SER A 15 5.57 -9.26 17.77
C SER A 15 6.35 -9.53 16.47
N VAL A 16 5.86 -10.43 15.62
CA VAL A 16 6.46 -10.72 14.30
C VAL A 16 6.46 -9.50 13.40
N LEU A 17 5.36 -8.76 13.34
CA LEU A 17 5.27 -7.55 12.52
C LEU A 17 6.20 -6.46 13.01
N ARG A 18 6.33 -6.27 14.31
CA ARG A 18 7.30 -5.34 14.90
C ARG A 18 8.72 -5.74 14.55
N LEU A 19 9.09 -7.01 14.74
CA LEU A 19 10.41 -7.53 14.37
C LEU A 19 10.71 -7.29 12.88
N ALA A 20 9.74 -7.54 12.00
CA ALA A 20 9.85 -7.30 10.58
C ALA A 20 10.11 -5.82 10.27
N HIS A 21 9.41 -4.89 10.93
CA HIS A 21 9.61 -3.45 10.75
C HIS A 21 10.98 -2.98 11.20
N GLU A 22 11.44 -3.46 12.34
CA GLU A 22 12.73 -3.07 12.93
C GLU A 22 13.92 -3.61 12.14
N ASN A 23 13.78 -4.80 11.52
CA ASN A 23 14.89 -5.55 10.95
C ASN A 23 14.69 -5.97 9.48
N ALA A 24 13.81 -5.31 8.74
CA ALA A 24 13.47 -5.69 7.36
C ALA A 24 14.68 -5.87 6.44
N ALA A 25 15.75 -5.08 6.62
CA ALA A 25 16.94 -5.12 5.78
C ALA A 25 17.69 -6.46 5.85
N THR A 26 17.73 -7.10 7.02
CA THR A 26 18.53 -8.29 7.29
C THR A 26 17.70 -9.56 7.48
N LEU A 27 16.43 -9.41 7.81
CA LEU A 27 15.55 -10.50 8.18
C LEU A 27 15.00 -11.22 6.93
N ASP A 28 14.89 -12.52 7.01
CA ASP A 28 14.24 -13.35 6.00
C ASP A 28 12.97 -14.04 6.54
N VAL A 29 12.32 -14.84 5.70
CA VAL A 29 11.09 -15.55 6.07
C VAL A 29 11.35 -16.63 7.11
N ALA A 30 12.53 -17.26 7.09
CA ALA A 30 12.91 -18.30 8.05
C ALA A 30 13.06 -17.70 9.46
N GLY A 31 13.73 -16.54 9.59
CA GLY A 31 13.86 -15.83 10.86
C GLY A 31 12.52 -15.35 11.42
N LEU A 32 11.58 -14.89 10.56
CA LEU A 32 10.22 -14.57 11.01
C LEU A 32 9.46 -15.80 11.51
N ALA A 33 9.60 -16.92 10.81
CA ALA A 33 8.94 -18.17 11.20
C ALA A 33 9.49 -18.71 12.52
N GLU A 34 10.80 -18.66 12.69
CA GLU A 34 11.49 -19.04 13.92
C GLU A 34 11.02 -18.20 15.11
N HIS A 35 10.98 -16.86 14.95
CA HIS A 35 10.47 -15.95 15.98
C HIS A 35 9.02 -16.24 16.36
N ALA A 36 8.20 -16.62 15.37
CA ALA A 36 6.81 -17.00 15.57
C ALA A 36 6.64 -18.40 16.22
N GLY A 37 7.69 -19.21 16.24
CA GLY A 37 7.65 -20.60 16.69
C GLY A 37 6.94 -21.55 15.73
N TYR A 38 7.04 -21.30 14.42
CA TYR A 38 6.45 -22.11 13.35
C TYR A 38 7.49 -22.59 12.35
N SER A 39 7.17 -23.66 11.64
CA SER A 39 7.92 -23.98 10.41
C SER A 39 7.67 -22.93 9.34
N PRO A 40 8.64 -22.66 8.44
CA PRO A 40 8.48 -21.66 7.37
C PRO A 40 7.24 -21.86 6.50
N PHE A 41 6.88 -23.11 6.21
CA PHE A 41 5.68 -23.44 5.44
C PHE A 41 4.39 -23.07 6.17
N HIS A 42 4.28 -23.46 7.44
CA HIS A 42 3.10 -23.16 8.26
C HIS A 42 2.96 -21.67 8.51
N PHE A 43 4.07 -21.00 8.81
CA PHE A 43 4.12 -19.55 8.98
C PHE A 43 3.65 -18.82 7.73
N THR A 44 4.15 -19.18 6.55
CA THR A 44 3.76 -18.55 5.27
C THR A 44 2.26 -18.64 5.03
N ARG A 45 1.64 -19.78 5.35
CA ARG A 45 0.19 -19.97 5.20
C ARG A 45 -0.61 -19.11 6.16
N ILE A 46 -0.24 -19.09 7.46
CA ILE A 46 -0.93 -18.26 8.46
C ILE A 46 -0.76 -16.78 8.16
N PHE A 47 0.46 -16.35 7.86
CA PHE A 47 0.78 -14.97 7.53
C PHE A 47 -0.02 -14.49 6.31
N GLY A 48 -0.06 -15.29 5.24
CA GLY A 48 -0.81 -15.00 4.04
C GLY A 48 -2.32 -14.89 4.28
N ALA A 49 -2.88 -15.77 5.11
CA ALA A 49 -4.29 -15.71 5.49
C ALA A 49 -4.64 -14.44 6.29
N HIS A 50 -3.70 -13.95 7.13
CA HIS A 50 -3.92 -12.76 7.97
C HIS A 50 -3.65 -11.45 7.23
N MET A 51 -2.55 -11.37 6.46
CA MET A 51 -2.11 -10.14 5.81
C MET A 51 -2.57 -10.01 4.35
N GLY A 52 -3.15 -11.04 3.75
CA GLY A 52 -3.52 -11.07 2.34
C GLY A 52 -2.33 -11.19 1.38
N ILE A 53 -1.10 -11.20 1.89
CA ILE A 53 0.15 -11.33 1.13
C ILE A 53 1.15 -12.22 1.87
N GLY A 54 2.09 -12.83 1.14
CA GLY A 54 3.11 -13.68 1.75
C GLY A 54 4.16 -12.87 2.55
N PRO A 55 4.82 -13.51 3.57
CA PRO A 55 5.80 -12.83 4.42
C PRO A 55 7.01 -12.28 3.67
N GLY A 56 7.50 -12.97 2.63
CA GLY A 56 8.59 -12.47 1.78
C GLY A 56 8.18 -11.24 0.98
N GLN A 57 6.92 -11.18 0.55
CA GLN A 57 6.35 -10.02 -0.12
C GLN A 57 6.21 -8.84 0.85
N TYR A 58 5.81 -9.11 2.08
CA TYR A 58 5.71 -8.12 3.15
C TYR A 58 7.08 -7.53 3.51
N LEU A 59 8.12 -8.37 3.73
CA LEU A 59 9.50 -7.90 3.96
C LEU A 59 10.00 -7.04 2.79
N THR A 60 9.73 -7.48 1.56
CA THR A 60 10.07 -6.68 0.37
C THR A 60 9.36 -5.32 0.39
N ALA A 61 8.09 -5.27 0.79
CA ALA A 61 7.34 -4.02 0.89
C ALA A 61 7.96 -3.07 1.92
N LEU A 62 8.37 -3.57 3.09
CA LEU A 62 9.07 -2.77 4.11
C LEU A 62 10.40 -2.22 3.61
N ARG A 63 11.20 -3.05 2.91
CA ARG A 63 12.47 -2.62 2.29
C ARG A 63 12.25 -1.52 1.26
N ILE A 64 11.21 -1.64 0.43
CA ILE A 64 10.87 -0.62 -0.57
C ILE A 64 10.38 0.66 0.09
N ASP A 65 9.59 0.59 1.17
CA ASP A 65 9.16 1.78 1.92
C ASP A 65 10.37 2.51 2.52
N ALA A 66 11.28 1.78 3.16
CA ALA A 66 12.52 2.35 3.67
C ALA A 66 13.38 2.97 2.55
N ALA A 67 13.43 2.33 1.37
CA ALA A 67 14.13 2.87 0.22
C ALA A 67 13.50 4.17 -0.30
N LYS A 68 12.16 4.26 -0.36
CA LYS A 68 11.46 5.50 -0.73
C LYS A 68 11.88 6.65 0.18
N ARG A 69 11.87 6.43 1.50
CA ARG A 69 12.27 7.45 2.50
C ARG A 69 13.72 7.89 2.29
N ARG A 70 14.66 6.96 2.13
CA ARG A 70 16.08 7.28 1.88
C ARG A 70 16.30 8.03 0.56
N LEU A 71 15.62 7.63 -0.52
CA LEU A 71 15.70 8.30 -1.82
C LEU A 71 15.20 9.74 -1.78
N LEU A 72 14.29 10.08 -0.87
CA LEU A 72 13.71 11.42 -0.73
C LEU A 72 14.43 12.27 0.32
N ALA A 73 15.10 11.63 1.29
CA ALA A 73 15.80 12.32 2.37
C ALA A 73 17.22 12.79 1.98
N GLY A 74 17.81 12.24 0.90
CA GLY A 74 19.20 12.56 0.54
C GLY A 74 19.54 12.18 -0.90
N ASP A 75 20.82 12.42 -1.24
CA ASP A 75 21.37 12.22 -2.59
C ASP A 75 22.19 10.93 -2.73
N ASP A 76 22.05 10.00 -1.79
CA ASP A 76 22.74 8.69 -1.85
C ASP A 76 22.56 8.04 -3.22
N ALA A 77 23.60 7.40 -3.74
CA ALA A 77 23.48 6.66 -4.99
C ALA A 77 22.42 5.54 -4.86
N VAL A 78 21.67 5.28 -5.92
CA VAL A 78 20.59 4.27 -5.89
C VAL A 78 21.11 2.88 -5.50
N ILE A 79 22.37 2.57 -5.84
CA ILE A 79 23.01 1.31 -5.46
C ILE A 79 23.24 1.23 -3.94
N ASP A 80 23.64 2.32 -3.32
CA ASP A 80 23.88 2.38 -1.88
C ASP A 80 22.57 2.29 -1.09
N VAL A 81 21.51 2.96 -1.60
CA VAL A 81 20.17 2.81 -1.04
C VAL A 81 19.71 1.35 -1.14
N ALA A 82 19.91 0.69 -2.28
CA ALA A 82 19.52 -0.71 -2.47
C ALA A 82 20.21 -1.64 -1.46
N ALA A 83 21.53 -1.48 -1.29
CA ALA A 83 22.33 -2.25 -0.32
C ALA A 83 21.88 -1.96 1.12
N ALA A 84 21.69 -0.70 1.48
CA ALA A 84 21.27 -0.29 2.83
C ALA A 84 19.91 -0.82 3.27
N VAL A 85 19.00 -1.11 2.32
CA VAL A 85 17.68 -1.69 2.61
C VAL A 85 17.63 -3.21 2.41
N GLY A 86 18.77 -3.87 2.20
CA GLY A 86 18.88 -5.33 2.17
C GLY A 86 18.60 -5.99 0.82
N PHE A 87 18.95 -5.32 -0.29
CA PHE A 87 18.96 -5.95 -1.61
C PHE A 87 20.38 -6.28 -2.05
N ASP A 88 20.60 -7.52 -2.47
CA ASP A 88 21.90 -8.02 -2.92
C ASP A 88 22.31 -7.49 -4.30
N SER A 89 21.36 -6.96 -5.08
CA SER A 89 21.67 -6.42 -6.41
C SER A 89 20.76 -5.24 -6.79
N LEU A 90 21.36 -4.26 -7.46
CA LEU A 90 20.68 -3.09 -8.01
C LEU A 90 19.58 -3.46 -9.02
N SER A 91 19.78 -4.49 -9.83
CA SER A 91 18.81 -4.94 -10.83
C SER A 91 17.56 -5.54 -10.18
N SER A 92 17.73 -6.37 -9.15
CA SER A 92 16.61 -6.93 -8.36
C SER A 92 15.84 -5.82 -7.65
N PHE A 93 16.56 -4.90 -7.01
CA PHE A 93 15.98 -3.73 -6.36
C PHE A 93 15.15 -2.89 -7.34
N SER A 94 15.75 -2.44 -8.44
CA SER A 94 15.09 -1.55 -9.41
C SER A 94 13.83 -2.18 -10.02
N ARG A 95 13.87 -3.47 -10.33
CA ARG A 95 12.71 -4.20 -10.85
C ARG A 95 11.59 -4.28 -9.81
N ARG A 96 11.90 -4.66 -8.56
CA ARG A 96 10.90 -4.74 -7.48
C ARG A 96 10.36 -3.38 -7.10
N PHE A 97 11.23 -2.38 -6.99
CA PHE A 97 10.82 -1.00 -6.73
C PHE A 97 9.79 -0.52 -7.79
N ARG A 98 10.12 -0.69 -9.09
CA ARG A 98 9.21 -0.29 -10.16
C ARG A 98 7.89 -1.07 -10.15
N SER A 99 7.91 -2.38 -9.87
CA SER A 99 6.67 -3.18 -9.84
C SER A 99 5.78 -2.85 -8.64
N THR A 100 6.33 -2.37 -7.53
CA THR A 100 5.59 -2.04 -6.30
C THR A 100 5.19 -0.57 -6.21
N VAL A 101 6.06 0.35 -6.65
CA VAL A 101 5.81 1.80 -6.59
C VAL A 101 5.19 2.33 -7.87
N GLY A 102 5.46 1.71 -9.01
CA GLY A 102 4.96 2.10 -10.33
C GLY A 102 5.95 2.94 -11.13
N ILE A 103 6.98 3.49 -10.51
CA ILE A 103 8.06 4.27 -11.13
C ILE A 103 9.44 3.79 -10.68
N THR A 104 10.49 4.18 -11.38
CA THR A 104 11.85 3.82 -10.98
C THR A 104 12.34 4.65 -9.78
N PRO A 105 13.37 4.18 -9.02
CA PRO A 105 13.95 4.96 -7.92
C PRO A 105 14.37 6.37 -8.34
N GLY A 106 15.07 6.50 -9.47
CA GLY A 106 15.49 7.81 -9.98
C GLY A 106 14.33 8.69 -10.45
N GLN A 107 13.22 8.10 -10.93
CA GLN A 107 12.00 8.86 -11.23
C GLN A 107 11.33 9.37 -9.96
N LEU A 108 11.29 8.56 -8.89
CA LEU A 108 10.73 8.99 -7.60
C LEU A 108 11.48 10.21 -7.07
N ARG A 109 12.83 10.20 -7.07
CA ARG A 109 13.65 11.33 -6.62
C ARG A 109 13.36 12.60 -7.44
N ARG A 110 13.34 12.50 -8.77
CA ARG A 110 13.01 13.65 -9.63
C ARG A 110 11.58 14.15 -9.40
N LEU A 111 10.64 13.25 -9.15
CA LEU A 111 9.25 13.61 -8.93
C LEU A 111 9.12 14.49 -7.67
N ALA A 112 9.82 14.18 -6.59
CA ALA A 112 9.81 14.98 -5.37
C ALA A 112 10.23 16.45 -5.59
N HIS A 113 11.18 16.70 -6.49
CA HIS A 113 11.60 18.07 -6.85
C HIS A 113 10.59 18.83 -7.73
N HIS A 114 9.59 18.13 -8.31
CA HIS A 114 8.63 18.73 -9.24
C HIS A 114 7.19 18.76 -8.72
N ILE A 115 6.92 18.03 -7.65
CA ILE A 115 5.64 18.11 -6.94
C ILE A 115 5.70 19.36 -6.09
N GLY A 116 5.20 20.49 -6.61
CA GLY A 116 5.00 21.69 -5.80
C GLY A 116 3.79 21.54 -4.87
N ASP A 117 3.52 22.54 -4.06
CA ASP A 117 2.40 22.64 -3.09
C ASP A 117 1.01 22.62 -3.76
N ARG A 118 0.87 22.00 -4.91
CA ARG A 118 -0.38 21.97 -5.65
C ARG A 118 -1.19 20.73 -5.27
N PRO A 119 -2.47 20.90 -4.93
CA PRO A 119 -3.35 19.77 -4.68
C PRO A 119 -3.40 18.86 -5.92
N PRO A 120 -3.50 17.55 -5.72
CA PRO A 120 -3.62 16.61 -6.82
C PRO A 120 -4.90 16.90 -7.62
N ARG A 121 -4.76 16.97 -8.95
CA ARG A 121 -5.90 17.20 -9.83
C ARG A 121 -6.73 15.92 -9.96
N PRO A 122 -8.05 16.02 -10.13
CA PRO A 122 -8.89 14.89 -10.47
C PRO A 122 -8.30 14.08 -11.63
N PHE A 123 -8.28 12.79 -11.48
CA PHE A 123 -7.64 11.88 -12.44
C PHE A 123 -8.47 10.61 -12.60
N THR A 124 -8.62 10.17 -13.83
CA THR A 124 -9.41 8.99 -14.17
C THR A 124 -8.58 8.01 -14.98
N LEU A 125 -8.57 6.75 -14.53
CA LEU A 125 -7.98 5.62 -15.21
C LEU A 125 -9.05 4.52 -15.25
N LEU A 126 -10.05 4.65 -16.13
CA LEU A 126 -11.13 3.67 -16.20
C LEU A 126 -10.92 2.72 -17.38
N ARG A 127 -11.19 1.44 -17.14
CA ARG A 127 -11.42 0.44 -18.18
C ARG A 127 -12.91 0.28 -18.37
N SER A 128 -13.34 0.15 -19.62
CA SER A 128 -14.75 -0.05 -19.93
C SER A 128 -15.20 -1.43 -19.44
N HIS A 129 -16.33 -1.47 -18.73
CA HIS A 129 -17.01 -2.69 -18.33
C HIS A 129 -18.52 -2.39 -18.24
N PRO A 130 -19.42 -3.31 -18.66
CA PRO A 130 -20.87 -3.06 -18.66
C PRO A 130 -21.44 -2.94 -17.24
N GLN A 131 -20.86 -3.64 -16.28
CA GLN A 131 -21.30 -3.64 -14.89
C GLN A 131 -20.45 -2.66 -14.06
N LYS A 132 -21.12 -1.99 -13.11
CA LYS A 132 -20.49 -1.03 -12.18
C LYS A 132 -20.74 -1.45 -10.74
N LEU A 133 -19.81 -1.05 -9.89
CA LEU A 133 -19.90 -1.15 -8.44
C LEU A 133 -20.04 0.27 -7.88
N ARG A 134 -21.01 0.48 -6.99
CA ARG A 134 -21.09 1.71 -6.20
C ARG A 134 -20.22 1.57 -4.96
N VAL A 135 -19.33 2.53 -4.76
CA VAL A 135 -18.35 2.53 -3.67
C VAL A 135 -18.63 3.73 -2.78
N HIS A 136 -19.11 3.50 -1.58
CA HIS A 136 -19.28 4.52 -0.55
C HIS A 136 -17.94 4.76 0.16
N LEU A 137 -17.59 6.04 0.38
CA LEU A 137 -16.33 6.45 0.97
C LEU A 137 -16.57 6.89 2.42
N SER A 138 -16.19 6.04 3.37
CA SER A 138 -16.28 6.33 4.80
C SER A 138 -14.94 6.85 5.30
N LEU A 139 -14.79 8.18 5.36
CA LEU A 139 -13.59 8.84 5.84
C LEU A 139 -13.69 9.15 7.35
N PRO A 140 -12.58 9.21 8.09
CA PRO A 140 -12.57 9.71 9.45
C PRO A 140 -13.14 11.14 9.53
N GLU A 141 -13.88 11.43 10.59
CA GLU A 141 -14.58 12.70 10.79
C GLU A 141 -13.65 13.92 10.63
N ALA A 142 -12.45 13.86 11.18
CA ALA A 142 -11.46 14.92 11.06
C ALA A 142 -11.02 15.23 9.62
N VAL A 143 -11.12 14.25 8.71
CA VAL A 143 -10.82 14.42 7.28
C VAL A 143 -12.03 14.97 6.55
N GLN A 144 -13.24 14.48 6.90
CA GLN A 144 -14.49 15.00 6.33
C GLN A 144 -14.70 16.47 6.67
N GLN A 145 -14.45 16.87 7.91
CA GLN A 145 -14.62 18.26 8.36
C GLN A 145 -13.69 19.24 7.64
N ARG A 146 -12.47 18.81 7.24
CA ARG A 146 -11.58 19.65 6.43
C ARG A 146 -12.06 19.84 5.00
N GLY A 147 -12.75 18.85 4.44
CA GLY A 147 -13.40 18.92 3.12
C GLY A 147 -12.45 19.06 1.91
N ASP A 148 -11.15 19.00 2.13
CA ASP A 148 -10.11 19.31 1.14
C ASP A 148 -9.36 18.07 0.63
N ALA A 149 -9.62 16.89 1.19
CA ALA A 149 -8.92 15.67 0.83
C ALA A 149 -9.36 15.11 -0.53
N SER A 150 -8.37 14.69 -1.31
CA SER A 150 -8.60 13.86 -2.49
C SER A 150 -8.52 12.39 -2.10
N VAL A 151 -9.36 11.56 -2.68
CA VAL A 151 -9.40 10.12 -2.43
C VAL A 151 -9.14 9.37 -3.72
N TRP A 152 -8.09 8.57 -3.74
CA TRP A 152 -7.89 7.60 -4.79
C TRP A 152 -8.69 6.35 -4.46
N VAL A 153 -9.46 5.83 -5.42
CA VAL A 153 -10.12 4.53 -5.36
C VAL A 153 -9.81 3.75 -6.63
N GLY A 154 -9.31 2.53 -6.50
CA GLY A 154 -8.88 1.76 -7.67
C GLY A 154 -8.88 0.25 -7.48
N TRP A 155 -8.81 -0.44 -8.61
CA TRP A 155 -8.80 -1.88 -8.75
C TRP A 155 -7.38 -2.43 -8.81
N TYR A 156 -7.08 -3.43 -7.98
CA TYR A 156 -5.76 -4.04 -7.84
C TYR A 156 -5.84 -5.57 -8.00
N PRO A 157 -4.77 -6.21 -8.51
CA PRO A 157 -4.70 -7.67 -8.62
C PRO A 157 -4.63 -8.41 -7.28
N GLN A 158 -4.25 -7.71 -6.20
CA GLN A 158 -4.10 -8.29 -4.86
C GLN A 158 -4.57 -7.31 -3.79
N PRO A 159 -4.96 -7.80 -2.58
CA PRO A 159 -5.52 -6.96 -1.52
C PRO A 159 -4.41 -6.22 -0.74
N ALA A 160 -3.53 -5.52 -1.44
CA ALA A 160 -2.42 -4.78 -0.85
C ALA A 160 -2.14 -3.48 -1.61
N PRO A 161 -1.82 -2.37 -0.90
CA PRO A 161 -1.70 -1.05 -1.48
C PRO A 161 -0.34 -0.83 -2.13
N PHE A 162 0.06 -1.68 -3.07
CA PHE A 162 1.28 -1.56 -3.85
C PHE A 162 1.10 -2.06 -5.29
N GLY A 163 1.99 -1.59 -6.16
CA GLY A 163 1.83 -1.74 -7.60
C GLY A 163 0.89 -0.69 -8.19
N LEU A 164 0.81 -0.65 -9.51
CA LEU A 164 -0.11 0.23 -10.20
C LEU A 164 -1.52 -0.38 -10.23
N PRO A 165 -2.56 0.42 -9.96
CA PRO A 165 -3.92 -0.01 -10.20
C PRO A 165 -4.16 -0.23 -11.70
N LEU A 166 -5.04 -1.18 -12.02
CA LEU A 166 -5.46 -1.40 -13.40
C LEU A 166 -6.55 -0.42 -13.84
N SER A 167 -7.35 0.07 -12.91
CA SER A 167 -8.45 1.02 -13.13
C SER A 167 -8.71 1.79 -11.83
N GLY A 168 -9.24 3.01 -11.91
CA GLY A 168 -9.59 3.78 -10.72
C GLY A 168 -9.79 5.27 -11.02
N VAL A 169 -10.14 6.01 -9.98
CA VAL A 169 -10.40 7.46 -10.02
C VAL A 169 -9.80 8.16 -8.82
N LEU A 170 -9.35 9.39 -9.01
CA LEU A 170 -9.04 10.33 -7.96
C LEU A 170 -10.15 11.36 -7.90
N VAL A 171 -10.84 11.45 -6.78
CA VAL A 171 -12.00 12.32 -6.56
C VAL A 171 -11.82 13.13 -5.28
N SER A 172 -12.56 14.24 -5.18
CA SER A 172 -12.57 15.10 -4.00
C SER A 172 -14.02 15.50 -3.67
N GLY A 173 -14.36 15.55 -2.40
CA GLY A 173 -15.63 16.07 -1.91
C GLY A 173 -16.87 15.25 -2.29
N VAL A 174 -16.70 13.98 -2.67
CA VAL A 174 -17.83 13.11 -3.03
C VAL A 174 -17.99 11.97 -2.01
N PRO A 175 -19.22 11.60 -1.63
CA PRO A 175 -19.48 10.53 -0.67
C PRO A 175 -19.39 9.13 -1.29
N HIS A 176 -19.52 9.02 -2.61
CA HIS A 176 -19.44 7.74 -3.34
C HIS A 176 -18.94 7.93 -4.76
N VAL A 177 -18.49 6.83 -5.37
CA VAL A 177 -18.10 6.74 -6.78
C VAL A 177 -18.68 5.47 -7.42
N ASP A 178 -19.07 5.55 -8.70
CA ASP A 178 -19.49 4.39 -9.48
C ASP A 178 -18.31 3.95 -10.37
N LEU A 179 -17.72 2.79 -10.07
CA LEU A 179 -16.59 2.25 -10.79
C LEU A 179 -16.99 1.07 -11.69
N PRO A 180 -16.63 1.05 -12.98
CA PRO A 180 -16.68 -0.15 -13.77
C PRO A 180 -15.88 -1.28 -13.13
N LEU A 181 -16.38 -2.52 -13.15
CA LEU A 181 -15.62 -3.69 -12.72
C LEU A 181 -14.35 -3.80 -13.57
N CYS A 182 -13.32 -4.46 -13.03
CA CYS A 182 -12.03 -4.57 -13.69
C CYS A 182 -11.56 -6.03 -13.74
N GLU A 183 -11.61 -6.64 -14.90
CA GLU A 183 -11.08 -7.98 -15.10
C GLU A 183 -9.58 -8.06 -14.76
N GLY A 184 -9.18 -9.12 -14.05
CA GLY A 184 -7.81 -9.34 -13.60
C GLY A 184 -7.39 -8.52 -12.37
N ALA A 185 -8.29 -7.69 -11.81
CA ALA A 185 -8.03 -6.92 -10.60
C ALA A 185 -9.28 -6.87 -9.71
N PRO A 186 -9.60 -7.94 -8.96
CA PRO A 186 -10.84 -8.04 -8.21
C PRO A 186 -10.82 -7.32 -6.87
N PHE A 187 -9.70 -6.77 -6.44
CA PHE A 187 -9.57 -6.11 -5.14
C PHE A 187 -9.69 -4.60 -5.25
N LEU A 188 -10.57 -4.04 -4.44
CA LEU A 188 -10.80 -2.60 -4.40
C LEU A 188 -10.02 -2.00 -3.23
N LEU A 189 -9.21 -1.00 -3.52
CA LEU A 189 -8.42 -0.27 -2.53
C LEU A 189 -8.57 1.22 -2.74
N GLY A 190 -8.44 1.97 -1.64
CA GLY A 190 -8.39 3.41 -1.68
C GLY A 190 -7.36 3.97 -0.70
N PHE A 191 -6.89 5.17 -0.97
CA PHE A 191 -6.09 5.95 -0.04
C PHE A 191 -6.38 7.44 -0.16
N VAL A 192 -6.24 8.14 0.96
CA VAL A 192 -6.46 9.57 1.04
C VAL A 192 -5.17 10.30 0.69
N VAL A 193 -5.29 11.34 -0.14
CA VAL A 193 -4.22 12.27 -0.48
C VAL A 193 -4.59 13.63 0.09
N PRO A 194 -3.88 14.13 1.11
CA PRO A 194 -4.15 15.44 1.69
C PRO A 194 -3.94 16.57 0.66
N ALA A 195 -4.78 17.60 0.69
CA ALA A 195 -4.75 18.68 -0.29
C ALA A 195 -3.49 19.56 -0.22
N HIS A 196 -2.93 19.70 0.97
CA HIS A 196 -1.77 20.55 1.27
C HIS A 196 -0.62 19.75 1.91
N ALA A 197 -0.51 18.45 1.56
CA ALA A 197 0.63 17.66 1.97
C ALA A 197 1.89 18.16 1.26
N ASP A 198 3.00 18.19 1.98
CA ASP A 198 4.28 18.40 1.32
C ASP A 198 4.61 17.24 0.35
N PRO A 199 5.56 17.40 -0.56
CA PRO A 199 5.93 16.34 -1.51
C PRO A 199 6.30 15.02 -0.84
N LEU A 200 6.88 15.05 0.35
CA LEU A 200 7.25 13.84 1.10
C LEU A 200 5.99 13.13 1.59
N ASP A 201 5.06 13.84 2.20
CA ASP A 201 3.79 13.27 2.67
C ASP A 201 2.93 12.71 1.52
N MET A 202 3.01 13.32 0.33
CA MET A 202 2.32 12.78 -0.86
C MET A 202 2.94 11.49 -1.39
N LEU A 203 4.26 11.35 -1.30
CA LEU A 203 5.00 10.21 -1.86
C LEU A 203 5.26 9.10 -0.84
N VAL A 204 5.46 9.46 0.42
CA VAL A 204 5.78 8.52 1.52
C VAL A 204 5.08 8.99 2.81
N PRO A 205 3.76 8.96 2.86
CA PRO A 205 3.03 9.40 4.04
C PRO A 205 3.40 8.55 5.26
N GLU A 206 3.61 9.19 6.41
CA GLU A 206 3.92 8.47 7.66
C GLU A 206 2.73 7.65 8.16
N ARG A 207 1.52 8.19 8.02
CA ARG A 207 0.28 7.56 8.47
C ARG A 207 -0.78 7.62 7.38
N PRO A 208 -0.61 6.85 6.29
CA PRO A 208 -1.57 6.87 5.20
C PRO A 208 -2.94 6.38 5.68
N LEU A 209 -3.98 7.12 5.33
CA LEU A 209 -5.35 6.62 5.45
C LEU A 209 -5.64 5.72 4.25
N VAL A 210 -5.82 4.44 4.51
CA VAL A 210 -6.01 3.42 3.48
C VAL A 210 -7.27 2.62 3.79
N ALA A 211 -8.01 2.28 2.75
CA ALA A 211 -9.11 1.32 2.79
C ALA A 211 -8.81 0.16 1.85
N VAL A 212 -9.06 -1.06 2.29
CA VAL A 212 -8.89 -2.29 1.50
C VAL A 212 -10.15 -3.13 1.67
N HIS A 213 -10.82 -3.44 0.56
CA HIS A 213 -11.88 -4.45 0.59
C HIS A 213 -11.23 -5.83 0.56
N ALA A 214 -11.39 -6.61 1.64
CA ALA A 214 -10.64 -7.85 1.86
C ALA A 214 -11.03 -8.98 0.89
N ALA A 215 -12.30 -9.01 0.45
CA ALA A 215 -12.81 -10.02 -0.46
C ALA A 215 -12.70 -9.56 -1.93
N PRO A 216 -12.48 -10.47 -2.88
CA PRO A 216 -12.54 -10.14 -4.30
C PRO A 216 -13.96 -9.75 -4.71
N LEU A 217 -14.08 -8.72 -5.52
CA LEU A 217 -15.34 -8.18 -6.04
C LEU A 217 -15.43 -8.50 -7.53
N THR A 218 -16.39 -9.36 -7.89
CA THR A 218 -16.54 -9.88 -9.26
C THR A 218 -17.90 -9.58 -9.89
N GLY A 219 -18.76 -8.88 -9.17
CA GLY A 219 -20.12 -8.53 -9.64
C GLY A 219 -20.54 -7.11 -9.26
N PRO A 220 -21.62 -6.61 -9.87
CA PRO A 220 -22.17 -5.30 -9.52
C PRO A 220 -22.78 -5.33 -8.11
N GLY A 221 -22.90 -4.15 -7.50
CA GLY A 221 -23.48 -3.99 -6.17
C GLY A 221 -23.05 -2.71 -5.52
N GLU A 222 -23.10 -2.68 -4.20
CA GLU A 222 -22.65 -1.56 -3.39
C GLU A 222 -21.72 -2.07 -2.29
N VAL A 223 -20.64 -1.31 -2.03
CA VAL A 223 -19.67 -1.60 -0.97
C VAL A 223 -19.28 -0.30 -0.28
N THR A 224 -18.83 -0.42 0.97
CA THR A 224 -18.24 0.70 1.71
C THR A 224 -16.74 0.48 1.87
N LEU A 225 -15.93 1.46 1.53
CA LEU A 225 -14.53 1.54 1.87
C LEU A 225 -14.36 2.39 3.13
N GLU A 226 -13.96 1.74 4.21
CA GLU A 226 -13.67 2.41 5.48
C GLU A 226 -12.20 2.79 5.55
N PHE A 227 -11.93 4.10 5.53
CA PHE A 227 -10.57 4.63 5.58
C PHE A 227 -10.10 4.78 7.03
N SER A 228 -8.96 4.19 7.33
CA SER A 228 -8.35 4.31 8.65
C SER A 228 -6.84 4.39 8.56
N ALA A 229 -6.24 5.06 9.53
CA ALA A 229 -4.80 5.02 9.72
C ALA A 229 -4.43 3.62 10.23
N GLY A 230 -4.10 2.72 9.31
CA GLY A 230 -3.55 1.42 9.69
C GLY A 230 -2.15 1.61 10.25
N GLY A 231 -1.89 1.05 11.44
CA GLY A 231 -0.52 0.91 11.93
C GLY A 231 0.23 -0.19 11.17
N PRO A 232 1.57 -0.23 11.31
CA PRO A 232 2.38 -1.29 10.68
C PRO A 232 1.97 -2.71 11.07
N ALA A 233 1.31 -2.87 12.20
CA ALA A 233 0.80 -4.14 12.69
C ALA A 233 -0.48 -4.65 11.99
N THR A 234 -1.11 -3.84 11.15
CA THR A 234 -2.41 -4.19 10.56
C THR A 234 -2.42 -4.24 9.05
N ARG A 235 -1.44 -3.63 8.37
CA ARG A 235 -1.42 -3.52 6.91
C ARG A 235 0.00 -3.44 6.34
N PRO A 236 0.20 -3.89 5.09
CA PRO A 236 1.40 -3.54 4.34
C PRO A 236 1.51 -2.01 4.14
N PRO A 237 2.73 -1.47 4.00
CA PRO A 237 2.92 -0.04 3.73
C PRO A 237 2.30 0.37 2.39
N LEU A 238 1.83 1.60 2.31
CA LEU A 238 1.38 2.20 1.04
C LEU A 238 2.59 2.49 0.16
N LEU A 239 2.80 1.67 -0.85
CA LEU A 239 3.93 1.82 -1.77
C LEU A 239 3.56 2.46 -3.10
N SER A 240 2.34 2.25 -3.57
CA SER A 240 1.87 2.82 -4.84
C SER A 240 2.01 4.33 -4.85
N ALA A 241 2.76 4.86 -5.80
CA ALA A 241 2.67 6.28 -6.10
C ALA A 241 1.29 6.59 -6.70
N LEU A 242 0.81 7.82 -6.50
CA LEU A 242 -0.46 8.24 -7.08
C LEU A 242 -0.40 8.09 -8.61
N PRO A 243 -1.35 7.39 -9.26
CA PRO A 243 -1.28 7.09 -10.70
C PRO A 243 -1.15 8.32 -11.59
N SER A 244 -1.73 9.45 -11.19
CA SER A 244 -1.57 10.73 -11.90
C SER A 244 -0.12 11.23 -11.94
N LEU A 245 0.73 10.79 -11.00
CA LEU A 245 2.15 11.14 -10.94
C LEU A 245 3.03 10.15 -11.74
N CYS A 246 2.50 8.98 -12.07
CA CYS A 246 3.23 7.93 -12.78
C CYS A 246 3.08 8.00 -14.31
N ARG A 247 2.09 8.74 -14.80
CA ARG A 247 1.83 8.92 -16.24
C ARG A 247 2.35 10.27 -16.70
N ARG A 248 3.22 10.25 -17.68
CA ARG A 248 3.54 11.36 -18.58
C ARG A 248 2.92 11.10 -19.92
#